data_ea394bc2dc4de9facab04e1128f49947
#
_entry.id   ea394bc2dc4de9facab04e1128f49947
#
_cell.length_a   1.000
_cell.length_b   1.000
_cell.length_c   1.000
_cell.angle_alpha   90.00
_cell.angle_beta   90.00
_cell.angle_gamma   90.00
#
_symmetry.space_group_name_H-M   'P 1'
#
loop_
_entity.id
_entity.type
_entity.pdbx_description
1 polymer ?
#
loop_
_entity_poly.entity_id
_entity_poly.type
_entity_poly.pdbx_seq_one_letter_code
_entity_poly.pdbx_strand_id
1 'polypeptide(L)'
;MNKDVFRKLRQMLMEELDLSRELSDKEILDVIDELILNQIKDVRLALKEKVQLRQELFYSVRKLDVLQELVDDETVTEIMVNGPDTIFVERAGKLMKWHKSFTSAEKLEDVIQQIVGKCNRVINESMPIVDARLENGSSVNAVIYPVALNGPILTIRRFPEHPITMEKLIALGSITQECAEFLEKLVKARYSMVIGGGTGSGKTTFLAAMSEYIPRDERLITIEDNAELRIRGIDNLVRLEAKMANMEGAVSVTIRDLIKSALRMRPDRIIVGEVRGGEAMDMLQALNTGHEGSLSTAHANSARDMLSRLETMVLMGVDLPLEAIRRQIASGVDILVHLGRMRDKSRKLLEVTEVCGFENGEIRIRPLYQWQEGKGLVKTASLLHVEKLERAGIEL
;
A
#
# COMPACT_ATOMS: atom_id res chain seq x y z
N MET A 1 -33.94 -2.81 -10.17
CA MET A 1 -34.69 -1.57 -9.84
C MET A 1 -34.65 -0.63 -11.03
N ASN A 2 -35.75 0.10 -11.31
CA ASN A 2 -35.81 1.06 -12.42
C ASN A 2 -34.95 2.31 -12.02
N LYS A 3 -33.92 2.63 -12.81
CA LYS A 3 -33.01 3.79 -12.56
C LYS A 3 -33.76 5.12 -12.49
N ASP A 4 -34.89 5.23 -13.21
CA ASP A 4 -35.71 6.45 -13.24
C ASP A 4 -36.45 6.67 -11.91
N VAL A 5 -36.94 5.60 -11.28
CA VAL A 5 -37.58 5.69 -9.95
C VAL A 5 -36.59 6.12 -8.89
N PHE A 6 -35.39 5.57 -8.88
CA PHE A 6 -34.35 5.97 -7.96
C PHE A 6 -33.94 7.46 -8.13
N ARG A 7 -33.73 7.88 -9.38
CA ARG A 7 -33.38 9.28 -9.70
C ARG A 7 -34.46 10.26 -9.22
N LYS A 8 -35.73 9.93 -9.48
CA LYS A 8 -36.87 10.77 -9.02
C LYS A 8 -36.93 10.86 -7.50
N LEU A 9 -36.86 9.74 -6.81
CA LEU A 9 -36.90 9.73 -5.34
C LEU A 9 -35.71 10.47 -4.71
N ARG A 10 -34.52 10.32 -5.30
CA ARG A 10 -33.34 11.06 -4.85
C ARG A 10 -33.50 12.58 -5.02
N GLN A 11 -34.06 13.01 -6.15
CA GLN A 11 -34.34 14.43 -6.36
C GLN A 11 -35.29 14.98 -5.30
N MET A 12 -36.41 14.29 -5.06
CA MET A 12 -37.40 14.67 -4.05
C MET A 12 -36.79 14.67 -2.66
N LEU A 13 -35.92 13.70 -2.34
CA LEU A 13 -35.21 13.65 -1.07
C LEU A 13 -34.34 14.91 -0.88
N MET A 14 -33.62 15.34 -1.92
CA MET A 14 -32.79 16.55 -1.85
C MET A 14 -33.60 17.85 -1.70
N GLU A 15 -34.84 17.88 -2.21
CA GLU A 15 -35.76 19.00 -2.06
C GLU A 15 -36.41 19.05 -0.65
N GLU A 16 -36.61 17.90 -0.01
CA GLU A 16 -37.23 17.79 1.33
C GLU A 16 -36.21 17.96 2.48
N LEU A 17 -34.92 17.65 2.23
CA LEU A 17 -33.90 17.79 3.26
C LEU A 17 -33.55 19.26 3.53
N ASP A 18 -33.68 19.69 4.77
CA ASP A 18 -33.20 21.00 5.22
C ASP A 18 -31.68 21.04 5.38
N LEU A 19 -30.99 21.38 4.27
CA LEU A 19 -29.53 21.45 4.21
C LEU A 19 -28.95 22.68 4.94
N SER A 20 -29.78 23.54 5.55
CA SER A 20 -29.30 24.69 6.32
C SER A 20 -28.75 24.32 7.71
N ARG A 21 -29.02 23.10 8.16
CA ARG A 21 -28.56 22.53 9.44
C ARG A 21 -27.97 21.15 9.27
N GLU A 22 -27.19 20.74 10.25
CA GLU A 22 -26.68 19.36 10.30
C GLU A 22 -27.81 18.41 10.72
N LEU A 23 -28.15 17.47 9.82
CA LEU A 23 -29.15 16.44 10.04
C LEU A 23 -28.50 15.17 10.62
N SER A 24 -29.14 14.54 11.57
CA SER A 24 -28.74 13.21 12.04
C SER A 24 -29.09 12.12 11.02
N ASP A 25 -28.37 10.99 11.09
CA ASP A 25 -28.67 9.84 10.22
C ASP A 25 -30.11 9.36 10.39
N LYS A 26 -30.68 9.47 11.60
CA LYS A 26 -32.07 9.09 11.88
C LYS A 26 -33.05 10.00 11.17
N GLU A 27 -32.87 11.33 11.24
CA GLU A 27 -33.74 12.28 10.55
C GLU A 27 -33.76 12.04 9.04
N ILE A 28 -32.59 11.78 8.43
CA ILE A 28 -32.49 11.47 7.01
C ILE A 28 -33.24 10.17 6.67
N LEU A 29 -33.07 9.14 7.50
CA LEU A 29 -33.76 7.86 7.31
C LEU A 29 -35.27 7.97 7.47
N ASP A 30 -35.77 8.80 8.40
CA ASP A 30 -37.20 9.05 8.61
C ASP A 30 -37.82 9.74 7.36
N VAL A 31 -37.14 10.74 6.78
CA VAL A 31 -37.57 11.37 5.52
C VAL A 31 -37.57 10.38 4.35
N ILE A 32 -36.52 9.54 4.24
CA ILE A 32 -36.47 8.49 3.20
C ILE A 32 -37.62 7.51 3.35
N ASP A 33 -37.93 7.08 4.56
CA ASP A 33 -39.04 6.14 4.83
C ASP A 33 -40.39 6.75 4.45
N GLU A 34 -40.62 8.03 4.76
CA GLU A 34 -41.81 8.77 4.40
C GLU A 34 -41.96 8.92 2.88
N LEU A 35 -40.88 9.29 2.18
CA LEU A 35 -40.86 9.37 0.71
C LEU A 35 -41.17 8.02 0.05
N ILE A 36 -40.54 6.94 0.53
CA ILE A 36 -40.78 5.60 0.01
C ILE A 36 -42.26 5.19 0.20
N LEU A 37 -42.84 5.49 1.37
CA LEU A 37 -44.24 5.17 1.67
C LEU A 37 -45.22 5.97 0.80
N ASN A 38 -44.94 7.24 0.56
CA ASN A 38 -45.83 8.14 -0.17
C ASN A 38 -45.75 7.97 -1.69
N GLN A 39 -44.56 7.74 -2.25
CA GLN A 39 -44.35 7.73 -3.70
C GLN A 39 -44.47 6.33 -4.36
N ILE A 40 -44.40 5.26 -3.54
CA ILE A 40 -44.44 3.88 -4.08
C ILE A 40 -45.79 3.22 -3.83
N LYS A 41 -46.86 4.00 -3.64
CA LYS A 41 -48.23 3.44 -3.48
C LYS A 41 -48.69 2.61 -4.66
N ASP A 42 -48.22 2.99 -5.87
CA ASP A 42 -48.62 2.34 -7.13
C ASP A 42 -47.62 1.27 -7.63
N VAL A 43 -46.45 1.13 -6.99
CA VAL A 43 -45.41 0.17 -7.38
C VAL A 43 -45.28 -0.92 -6.31
N ARG A 44 -45.67 -2.16 -6.65
CA ARG A 44 -45.51 -3.31 -5.74
C ARG A 44 -44.04 -3.71 -5.63
N LEU A 45 -43.31 -3.09 -4.73
CA LEU A 45 -41.95 -3.53 -4.38
C LEU A 45 -42.00 -4.57 -3.26
N ALA A 46 -41.20 -5.64 -3.42
CA ALA A 46 -40.97 -6.59 -2.35
C ALA A 46 -40.26 -5.92 -1.15
N LEU A 47 -40.43 -6.45 0.05
CA LEU A 47 -39.81 -5.88 1.25
C LEU A 47 -38.31 -5.73 1.09
N LYS A 48 -37.63 -6.70 0.50
CA LYS A 48 -36.19 -6.68 0.23
C LYS A 48 -35.80 -5.52 -0.69
N GLU A 49 -36.59 -5.22 -1.70
CA GLU A 49 -36.36 -4.12 -2.64
C GLU A 49 -36.53 -2.76 -1.96
N LYS A 50 -37.50 -2.64 -1.05
CA LYS A 50 -37.72 -1.42 -0.27
C LYS A 50 -36.52 -1.15 0.68
N VAL A 51 -36.04 -2.18 1.37
CA VAL A 51 -34.86 -2.06 2.25
C VAL A 51 -33.62 -1.67 1.46
N GLN A 52 -33.42 -2.27 0.29
CA GLN A 52 -32.31 -1.91 -0.59
C GLN A 52 -32.41 -0.48 -1.10
N LEU A 53 -33.60 -0.05 -1.54
CA LEU A 53 -33.86 1.32 -2.01
C LEU A 53 -33.60 2.36 -0.91
N ARG A 54 -34.09 2.08 0.30
CA ARG A 54 -33.83 2.91 1.50
C ARG A 54 -32.34 3.10 1.74
N GLN A 55 -31.58 2.02 1.69
CA GLN A 55 -30.15 2.05 1.91
C GLN A 55 -29.42 2.79 0.80
N GLU A 56 -29.77 2.58 -0.46
CA GLU A 56 -29.17 3.28 -1.60
C GLU A 56 -29.44 4.78 -1.57
N LEU A 57 -30.66 5.19 -1.21
CA LEU A 57 -31.01 6.62 -1.02
C LEU A 57 -30.20 7.25 0.11
N PHE A 58 -30.08 6.56 1.24
CA PHE A 58 -29.27 7.03 2.36
C PHE A 58 -27.80 7.17 1.97
N TYR A 59 -27.23 6.17 1.28
CA TYR A 59 -25.84 6.23 0.83
C TYR A 59 -25.59 7.36 -0.17
N SER A 60 -26.58 7.67 -1.03
CA SER A 60 -26.45 8.75 -2.02
C SER A 60 -26.38 10.16 -1.43
N VAL A 61 -26.84 10.33 -0.19
CA VAL A 61 -26.87 11.62 0.50
C VAL A 61 -25.81 11.73 1.60
N ARG A 62 -25.62 10.65 2.36
CA ARG A 62 -24.81 10.69 3.59
C ARG A 62 -23.46 9.99 3.51
N LYS A 63 -23.30 9.07 2.56
CA LYS A 63 -22.12 8.21 2.42
C LYS A 63 -21.46 8.38 1.03
N LEU A 64 -20.76 7.38 0.56
CA LEU A 64 -20.02 7.40 -0.70
C LEU A 64 -20.86 6.89 -1.90
N ASP A 65 -22.18 7.09 -1.88
CA ASP A 65 -23.11 6.66 -2.92
C ASP A 65 -22.94 5.16 -3.27
N VAL A 66 -22.87 4.81 -4.55
CA VAL A 66 -22.71 3.43 -5.03
C VAL A 66 -21.43 2.74 -4.56
N LEU A 67 -20.44 3.50 -4.10
CA LEU A 67 -19.18 2.95 -3.60
C LEU A 67 -19.27 2.47 -2.16
N GLN A 68 -20.25 2.94 -1.38
CA GLN A 68 -20.31 2.62 0.06
C GLN A 68 -20.35 1.11 0.31
N GLU A 69 -21.18 0.38 -0.43
CA GLU A 69 -21.27 -1.07 -0.29
C GLU A 69 -19.98 -1.82 -0.67
N LEU A 70 -19.19 -1.24 -1.59
CA LEU A 70 -17.87 -1.80 -1.95
C LEU A 70 -16.80 -1.49 -0.90
N VAL A 71 -16.90 -0.30 -0.29
CA VAL A 71 -16.00 0.10 0.80
C VAL A 71 -16.29 -0.69 2.07
N ASP A 72 -17.52 -1.10 2.31
CA ASP A 72 -17.92 -1.93 3.46
C ASP A 72 -17.65 -3.43 3.24
N ASP A 73 -17.50 -3.88 1.98
CA ASP A 73 -17.25 -5.29 1.64
C ASP A 73 -15.77 -5.65 1.83
N GLU A 74 -15.45 -6.40 2.88
CA GLU A 74 -14.09 -6.84 3.22
C GLU A 74 -13.42 -7.72 2.14
N THR A 75 -14.18 -8.32 1.24
CA THR A 75 -13.65 -9.12 0.14
C THR A 75 -13.11 -8.30 -1.01
N VAL A 76 -13.45 -7.00 -1.08
CA VAL A 76 -12.98 -6.06 -2.09
C VAL A 76 -11.62 -5.51 -1.68
N THR A 77 -10.61 -5.71 -2.51
CA THR A 77 -9.24 -5.23 -2.29
C THR A 77 -8.95 -3.92 -3.04
N GLU A 78 -9.61 -3.70 -4.18
CA GLU A 78 -9.41 -2.48 -4.96
C GLU A 78 -10.71 -2.10 -5.68
N ILE A 79 -11.00 -0.78 -5.73
CA ILE A 79 -12.13 -0.19 -6.46
C ILE A 79 -11.53 0.81 -7.45
N MET A 80 -11.87 0.67 -8.73
CA MET A 80 -11.39 1.53 -9.81
C MET A 80 -12.59 2.14 -10.53
N VAL A 81 -12.77 3.44 -10.40
CA VAL A 81 -13.83 4.22 -11.06
C VAL A 81 -13.22 4.95 -12.23
N ASN A 82 -13.60 4.58 -13.45
CA ASN A 82 -13.13 5.15 -14.69
C ASN A 82 -14.28 5.99 -15.33
N GLY A 83 -14.50 7.17 -14.79
CA GLY A 83 -15.67 7.98 -15.10
C GLY A 83 -16.95 7.45 -14.44
N PRO A 84 -18.10 8.13 -14.62
CA PRO A 84 -19.33 7.82 -13.90
C PRO A 84 -19.92 6.45 -14.22
N ASP A 85 -19.71 5.95 -15.44
CA ASP A 85 -20.40 4.77 -15.96
C ASP A 85 -19.65 3.45 -15.74
N THR A 86 -18.39 3.51 -15.35
CA THR A 86 -17.54 2.32 -15.35
C THR A 86 -16.79 2.16 -14.03
N ILE A 87 -17.19 1.13 -13.28
CA ILE A 87 -16.54 0.74 -12.01
C ILE A 87 -16.01 -0.68 -12.14
N PHE A 88 -14.75 -0.89 -11.82
CA PHE A 88 -14.14 -2.20 -11.66
C PHE A 88 -13.80 -2.44 -10.20
N VAL A 89 -13.86 -3.69 -9.79
CA VAL A 89 -13.47 -4.12 -8.44
C VAL A 89 -12.55 -5.32 -8.51
N GLU A 90 -11.57 -5.37 -7.60
CA GLU A 90 -10.76 -6.56 -7.41
C GLU A 90 -11.24 -7.33 -6.17
N ARG A 91 -11.47 -8.65 -6.34
CA ARG A 91 -11.76 -9.60 -5.25
C ARG A 91 -10.89 -10.84 -5.42
N ALA A 92 -10.18 -11.22 -4.39
CA ALA A 92 -9.29 -12.39 -4.42
C ALA A 92 -8.32 -12.40 -5.63
N GLY A 93 -7.79 -11.23 -6.02
CA GLY A 93 -6.88 -11.06 -7.16
C GLY A 93 -7.54 -11.15 -8.55
N LYS A 94 -8.87 -11.19 -8.62
CA LYS A 94 -9.63 -11.19 -9.88
C LYS A 94 -10.35 -9.87 -10.07
N LEU A 95 -10.10 -9.25 -11.21
CA LEU A 95 -10.76 -8.01 -11.63
C LEU A 95 -12.11 -8.33 -12.29
N MET A 96 -13.17 -7.61 -11.86
CA MET A 96 -14.51 -7.74 -12.44
C MET A 96 -15.19 -6.37 -12.58
N LYS A 97 -16.03 -6.23 -13.60
CA LYS A 97 -16.84 -5.01 -13.77
C LYS A 97 -17.99 -5.02 -12.77
N TRP A 98 -18.18 -3.91 -12.06
CA TRP A 98 -19.30 -3.72 -11.15
C TRP A 98 -20.56 -3.35 -11.92
N HIS A 99 -21.70 -3.79 -11.44
CA HIS A 99 -22.98 -3.64 -12.14
C HIS A 99 -23.68 -2.28 -11.91
N LYS A 100 -23.24 -1.52 -10.89
CA LYS A 100 -23.74 -0.16 -10.61
C LYS A 100 -22.81 0.89 -11.20
N SER A 101 -23.35 2.11 -11.36
CA SER A 101 -22.66 3.27 -11.89
C SER A 101 -23.18 4.51 -11.20
N PHE A 102 -22.41 5.59 -11.23
CA PHE A 102 -22.89 6.90 -10.79
C PHE A 102 -23.99 7.43 -11.71
N THR A 103 -24.79 8.36 -11.19
CA THR A 103 -25.86 9.00 -11.97
C THR A 103 -25.34 10.03 -12.95
N SER A 104 -24.19 10.65 -12.65
CA SER A 104 -23.50 11.64 -13.49
C SER A 104 -22.04 11.82 -13.07
N ALA A 105 -21.25 12.56 -13.89
CA ALA A 105 -19.88 12.93 -13.59
C ALA A 105 -19.80 13.87 -12.37
N GLU A 106 -20.73 14.82 -12.27
CA GLU A 106 -20.84 15.77 -11.15
C GLU A 106 -21.05 15.02 -9.83
N LYS A 107 -21.87 13.96 -9.83
CA LYS A 107 -22.08 13.15 -8.62
C LYS A 107 -20.82 12.41 -8.19
N LEU A 108 -20.03 11.93 -9.14
CA LEU A 108 -18.72 11.33 -8.84
C LEU A 108 -17.76 12.38 -8.28
N GLU A 109 -17.74 13.59 -8.84
CA GLU A 109 -16.95 14.70 -8.32
C GLU A 109 -17.36 15.08 -6.90
N ASP A 110 -18.66 15.15 -6.59
CA ASP A 110 -19.16 15.39 -5.23
C ASP A 110 -18.60 14.38 -4.23
N VAL A 111 -18.61 13.08 -4.60
CA VAL A 111 -18.07 12.01 -3.75
C VAL A 111 -16.56 12.16 -3.59
N ILE A 112 -15.83 12.50 -4.66
CA ILE A 112 -14.40 12.79 -4.59
C ILE A 112 -14.13 13.97 -3.66
N GLN A 113 -14.87 15.09 -3.81
CA GLN A 113 -14.73 16.26 -2.94
C GLN A 113 -15.02 15.93 -1.47
N GLN A 114 -16.05 15.11 -1.21
CA GLN A 114 -16.37 14.65 0.13
C GLN A 114 -15.22 13.84 0.76
N ILE A 115 -14.60 12.92 0.02
CA ILE A 115 -13.45 12.13 0.49
C ILE A 115 -12.26 13.05 0.79
N VAL A 116 -11.93 13.91 -0.16
CA VAL A 116 -10.75 14.79 -0.10
C VAL A 116 -10.90 15.83 1.02
N GLY A 117 -12.09 16.41 1.16
CA GLY A 117 -12.39 17.39 2.20
C GLY A 117 -12.26 16.82 3.63
N LYS A 118 -12.68 15.58 3.86
CA LYS A 118 -12.48 14.89 5.15
C LYS A 118 -11.01 14.69 5.52
N CYS A 119 -10.11 14.70 4.53
CA CYS A 119 -8.67 14.58 4.72
C CYS A 119 -7.96 15.93 4.84
N ASN A 120 -8.70 17.05 4.91
CA ASN A 120 -8.15 18.42 4.85
C ASN A 120 -7.25 18.62 3.61
N ARG A 121 -7.66 18.07 2.47
CA ARG A 121 -6.98 18.23 1.17
C ARG A 121 -7.91 18.93 0.19
N VAL A 122 -7.35 19.43 -0.90
CA VAL A 122 -8.07 20.13 -1.96
C VAL A 122 -7.83 19.42 -3.29
N ILE A 123 -8.88 19.29 -4.09
CA ILE A 123 -8.80 18.89 -5.50
C ILE A 123 -9.65 19.85 -6.33
N ASN A 124 -9.07 20.43 -7.39
CA ASN A 124 -9.70 21.36 -8.32
C ASN A 124 -8.92 21.37 -9.64
N GLU A 125 -9.34 22.19 -10.60
CA GLU A 125 -8.68 22.30 -11.90
C GLU A 125 -7.20 22.71 -11.82
N SER A 126 -6.80 23.48 -10.81
CA SER A 126 -5.40 23.88 -10.61
C SER A 126 -4.58 22.79 -9.92
N MET A 127 -5.21 21.93 -9.15
CA MET A 127 -4.63 20.76 -8.48
C MET A 127 -5.50 19.53 -8.76
N PRO A 128 -5.44 18.98 -9.98
CA PRO A 128 -6.39 17.98 -10.45
C PRO A 128 -6.06 16.56 -10.00
N ILE A 129 -5.00 16.35 -9.23
CA ILE A 129 -4.55 15.05 -8.72
C ILE A 129 -4.40 15.14 -7.21
N VAL A 130 -4.96 14.18 -6.50
CA VAL A 130 -4.84 14.10 -5.04
C VAL A 130 -4.76 12.66 -4.56
N ASP A 131 -3.88 12.45 -3.58
CA ASP A 131 -3.88 11.25 -2.74
C ASP A 131 -4.54 11.58 -1.41
N ALA A 132 -5.42 10.72 -0.95
CA ALA A 132 -6.18 10.87 0.29
C ALA A 132 -6.31 9.51 1.00
N ARG A 133 -6.97 9.49 2.16
CA ARG A 133 -7.19 8.27 2.92
C ARG A 133 -8.57 8.26 3.53
N LEU A 134 -9.31 7.17 3.39
CA LEU A 134 -10.58 6.97 4.08
C LEU A 134 -10.37 6.70 5.57
N GLU A 135 -11.41 6.89 6.37
CA GLU A 135 -11.40 6.64 7.82
C GLU A 135 -11.00 5.20 8.18
N ASN A 136 -11.35 4.23 7.34
CA ASN A 136 -10.94 2.82 7.48
C ASN A 136 -9.46 2.56 7.09
N GLY A 137 -8.71 3.60 6.72
CA GLY A 137 -7.31 3.53 6.35
C GLY A 137 -7.05 3.17 4.88
N SER A 138 -8.08 2.96 4.05
CA SER A 138 -7.92 2.71 2.61
C SER A 138 -7.27 3.91 1.91
N SER A 139 -6.28 3.67 1.04
CA SER A 139 -5.70 4.75 0.25
C SER A 139 -6.61 5.11 -0.93
N VAL A 140 -6.65 6.38 -1.26
CA VAL A 140 -7.45 6.94 -2.33
C VAL A 140 -6.56 7.77 -3.24
N ASN A 141 -6.64 7.53 -4.54
CA ASN A 141 -6.08 8.43 -5.55
C ASN A 141 -7.24 8.94 -6.40
N ALA A 142 -7.35 10.24 -6.56
CA ALA A 142 -8.35 10.88 -7.41
C ALA A 142 -7.70 11.79 -8.44
N VAL A 143 -8.25 11.76 -9.66
CA VAL A 143 -7.84 12.60 -10.78
C VAL A 143 -9.08 13.18 -11.44
N ILE A 144 -9.11 14.51 -11.65
CA ILE A 144 -10.23 15.21 -12.29
C ILE A 144 -9.80 15.98 -13.55
N TYR A 145 -10.74 16.64 -14.20
CA TYR A 145 -10.44 17.59 -15.29
C TYR A 145 -9.46 18.68 -14.81
N PRO A 146 -8.50 19.14 -15.63
CA PRO A 146 -8.32 18.87 -17.06
C PRO A 146 -7.45 17.64 -17.40
N VAL A 147 -6.98 16.89 -16.42
CA VAL A 147 -6.06 15.76 -16.62
C VAL A 147 -6.81 14.48 -16.96
N ALA A 148 -7.95 14.23 -16.32
CA ALA A 148 -8.80 13.07 -16.56
C ALA A 148 -9.74 13.31 -17.76
N LEU A 149 -9.38 12.79 -18.94
CA LEU A 149 -10.10 13.05 -20.19
C LEU A 149 -11.43 12.30 -20.32
N ASN A 150 -11.60 11.18 -19.61
CA ASN A 150 -12.80 10.35 -19.65
C ASN A 150 -13.77 10.65 -18.50
N GLY A 151 -13.65 11.82 -17.87
CA GLY A 151 -14.35 12.18 -16.65
C GLY A 151 -13.53 11.87 -15.39
N PRO A 152 -14.07 12.15 -14.18
CA PRO A 152 -13.34 11.96 -12.94
C PRO A 152 -12.93 10.49 -12.75
N ILE A 153 -11.74 10.27 -12.22
CA ILE A 153 -11.17 8.96 -11.94
C ILE A 153 -10.96 8.86 -10.43
N LEU A 154 -11.32 7.72 -9.85
CA LEU A 154 -11.12 7.43 -8.45
C LEU A 154 -10.64 6.00 -8.28
N THR A 155 -9.51 5.83 -7.62
CA THR A 155 -9.01 4.51 -7.22
C THR A 155 -8.96 4.43 -5.71
N ILE A 156 -9.59 3.41 -5.12
CA ILE A 156 -9.55 3.13 -3.69
C ILE A 156 -8.88 1.79 -3.50
N ARG A 157 -7.75 1.77 -2.79
CA ARG A 157 -7.02 0.56 -2.44
C ARG A 157 -7.19 0.27 -0.96
N ARG A 158 -7.78 -0.88 -0.68
CA ARG A 158 -8.02 -1.33 0.67
C ARG A 158 -6.82 -2.10 1.21
N PHE A 159 -6.45 -1.81 2.43
CA PHE A 159 -5.47 -2.59 3.14
C PHE A 159 -6.18 -3.65 4.00
N PRO A 160 -5.77 -4.92 3.93
CA PRO A 160 -6.38 -5.96 4.74
C PRO A 160 -6.24 -5.63 6.23
N GLU A 161 -7.31 -5.80 6.99
CA GLU A 161 -7.31 -5.58 8.46
C GLU A 161 -6.34 -6.52 9.16
N HIS A 162 -6.22 -7.73 8.62
CA HIS A 162 -5.29 -8.74 9.10
C HIS A 162 -4.12 -8.86 8.11
N PRO A 163 -2.91 -8.41 8.48
CA PRO A 163 -1.73 -8.62 7.66
C PRO A 163 -1.51 -10.12 7.43
N ILE A 164 -0.99 -10.44 6.27
CA ILE A 164 -0.61 -11.82 5.93
C ILE A 164 0.65 -12.16 6.72
N THR A 165 0.57 -13.16 7.58
CA THR A 165 1.71 -13.64 8.39
C THR A 165 2.63 -14.55 7.57
N MET A 166 3.83 -14.83 8.11
CA MET A 166 4.76 -15.74 7.45
C MET A 166 4.21 -17.16 7.31
N GLU A 167 3.49 -17.66 8.33
CA GLU A 167 2.83 -18.98 8.29
C GLU A 167 1.81 -19.03 7.14
N LYS A 168 1.08 -17.94 6.89
CA LYS A 168 0.16 -17.87 5.78
C LYS A 168 0.88 -17.87 4.44
N LEU A 169 2.04 -17.19 4.32
CA LEU A 169 2.87 -17.23 3.11
C LEU A 169 3.42 -18.63 2.83
N ILE A 170 3.81 -19.37 3.88
CA ILE A 170 4.24 -20.76 3.77
C ILE A 170 3.07 -21.64 3.32
N ALA A 171 1.90 -21.50 3.95
CA ALA A 171 0.70 -22.28 3.58
C ALA A 171 0.24 -22.00 2.14
N LEU A 172 0.44 -20.79 1.60
CA LEU A 172 0.21 -20.43 0.21
C LEU A 172 1.32 -20.93 -0.74
N GLY A 173 2.37 -21.54 -0.20
CA GLY A 173 3.55 -21.97 -0.95
C GLY A 173 4.31 -20.79 -1.59
N SER A 174 4.20 -19.60 -1.01
CA SER A 174 4.97 -18.41 -1.47
C SER A 174 6.43 -18.51 -1.08
N ILE A 175 6.72 -19.18 0.03
CA ILE A 175 8.06 -19.46 0.56
C ILE A 175 8.04 -20.86 1.19
N THR A 176 9.19 -21.53 1.27
CA THR A 176 9.34 -22.79 2.02
C THR A 176 9.57 -22.53 3.51
N GLN A 177 9.20 -23.50 4.36
CA GLN A 177 9.45 -23.45 5.80
C GLN A 177 10.95 -23.23 6.10
N GLU A 178 11.83 -24.00 5.45
CA GLU A 178 13.28 -23.90 5.61
C GLU A 178 13.81 -22.48 5.31
N CYS A 179 13.36 -21.88 4.21
CA CYS A 179 13.78 -20.54 3.84
C CYS A 179 13.21 -19.47 4.79
N ALA A 180 11.99 -19.64 5.30
CA ALA A 180 11.39 -18.75 6.29
C ALA A 180 12.18 -18.77 7.61
N GLU A 181 12.53 -19.94 8.13
CA GLU A 181 13.37 -20.10 9.32
C GLU A 181 14.77 -19.50 9.13
N PHE A 182 15.35 -19.68 7.94
CA PHE A 182 16.61 -19.03 7.59
C PHE A 182 16.50 -17.50 7.63
N LEU A 183 15.48 -16.92 7.00
CA LEU A 183 15.26 -15.47 7.01
C LEU A 183 14.94 -14.93 8.42
N GLU A 184 14.21 -15.68 9.23
CA GLU A 184 13.97 -15.35 10.65
C GLU A 184 15.29 -15.16 11.40
N LYS A 185 16.21 -16.12 11.28
CA LYS A 185 17.54 -16.05 11.90
C LYS A 185 18.31 -14.82 11.44
N LEU A 186 18.28 -14.51 10.15
CA LEU A 186 18.94 -13.34 9.60
C LEU A 186 18.34 -12.02 10.10
N VAL A 187 16.99 -11.92 10.20
CA VAL A 187 16.34 -10.73 10.78
C VAL A 187 16.76 -10.55 12.23
N LYS A 188 16.71 -11.62 13.05
CA LYS A 188 17.12 -11.57 14.46
C LYS A 188 18.59 -11.17 14.60
N ALA A 189 19.46 -11.65 13.72
CA ALA A 189 20.90 -11.33 13.72
C ALA A 189 21.24 -9.98 13.05
N ARG A 190 20.23 -9.15 12.73
CA ARG A 190 20.41 -7.79 12.21
C ARG A 190 21.05 -7.73 10.81
N TYR A 191 20.74 -8.67 9.93
CA TYR A 191 21.10 -8.51 8.51
C TYR A 191 20.20 -7.46 7.86
N SER A 192 20.81 -6.48 7.21
CA SER A 192 20.11 -5.44 6.44
C SER A 192 19.65 -6.00 5.11
N MET A 193 18.37 -5.83 4.77
CA MET A 193 17.79 -6.49 3.59
C MET A 193 17.05 -5.52 2.69
N VAL A 194 17.16 -5.74 1.38
CA VAL A 194 16.33 -5.07 0.38
C VAL A 194 15.50 -6.11 -0.36
N ILE A 195 14.17 -5.91 -0.32
CA ILE A 195 13.18 -6.81 -0.94
C ILE A 195 12.74 -6.20 -2.28
N GLY A 196 13.07 -6.88 -3.37
CA GLY A 196 12.74 -6.47 -4.72
C GLY A 196 11.62 -7.27 -5.35
N GLY A 197 11.05 -6.70 -6.40
CA GLY A 197 10.03 -7.35 -7.22
C GLY A 197 9.21 -6.36 -8.01
N GLY A 198 8.48 -6.84 -9.02
CA GLY A 198 7.56 -6.04 -9.82
C GLY A 198 6.35 -5.53 -9.03
N THR A 199 5.51 -4.71 -9.70
CA THR A 199 4.23 -4.27 -9.13
C THR A 199 3.33 -5.47 -8.84
N GLY A 200 2.74 -5.50 -7.65
CA GLY A 200 1.83 -6.57 -7.23
C GLY A 200 2.53 -7.91 -6.92
N SER A 201 3.87 -7.98 -6.83
CA SER A 201 4.61 -9.18 -6.40
C SER A 201 4.48 -9.49 -4.91
N GLY A 202 3.99 -8.54 -4.09
CA GLY A 202 3.78 -8.72 -2.65
C GLY A 202 4.92 -8.22 -1.77
N LYS A 203 5.78 -7.30 -2.25
CA LYS A 203 6.91 -6.74 -1.49
C LYS A 203 6.51 -6.22 -0.12
N THR A 204 5.53 -5.31 -0.06
CA THR A 204 5.05 -4.71 1.20
C THR A 204 4.47 -5.76 2.15
N THR A 205 3.73 -6.74 1.61
CA THR A 205 3.20 -7.87 2.39
C THR A 205 4.32 -8.73 2.97
N PHE A 206 5.34 -9.04 2.15
CA PHE A 206 6.47 -9.84 2.58
C PHE A 206 7.34 -9.09 3.61
N LEU A 207 7.56 -7.79 3.39
CA LEU A 207 8.25 -6.91 4.34
C LEU A 207 7.52 -6.88 5.68
N ALA A 208 6.19 -6.76 5.69
CA ALA A 208 5.39 -6.80 6.91
C ALA A 208 5.53 -8.15 7.63
N ALA A 209 5.46 -9.28 6.92
CA ALA A 209 5.65 -10.60 7.51
C ALA A 209 7.07 -10.80 8.05
N MET A 210 8.10 -10.31 7.36
CA MET A 210 9.48 -10.34 7.83
C MET A 210 9.70 -9.51 9.10
N SER A 211 8.98 -8.37 9.20
CA SER A 211 9.10 -7.48 10.38
C SER A 211 8.58 -8.10 11.67
N GLU A 212 7.72 -9.14 11.61
CA GLU A 212 7.27 -9.89 12.79
C GLU A 212 8.40 -10.66 13.48
N TYR A 213 9.52 -10.90 12.79
CA TYR A 213 10.71 -11.53 13.35
C TYR A 213 11.65 -10.56 14.10
N ILE A 214 11.39 -9.26 14.04
CA ILE A 214 12.16 -8.24 14.77
C ILE A 214 11.89 -8.41 16.27
N PRO A 215 12.92 -8.41 17.13
CA PRO A 215 12.75 -8.47 18.59
C PRO A 215 11.82 -7.37 19.11
N ARG A 216 10.93 -7.72 20.05
CA ARG A 216 9.87 -6.81 20.54
C ARG A 216 10.36 -5.65 21.35
N ASP A 217 11.55 -5.77 21.95
CA ASP A 217 12.22 -4.76 22.75
C ASP A 217 12.96 -3.71 21.93
N GLU A 218 13.05 -3.90 20.61
CA GLU A 218 13.68 -2.93 19.72
C GLU A 218 12.77 -1.74 19.41
N ARG A 219 13.35 -0.55 19.26
CA ARG A 219 12.67 0.63 18.76
C ARG A 219 12.68 0.63 17.24
N LEU A 220 11.50 0.49 16.64
CA LEU A 220 11.33 0.44 15.20
C LEU A 220 10.68 1.73 14.67
N ILE A 221 11.26 2.29 13.61
CA ILE A 221 10.66 3.42 12.90
C ILE A 221 10.34 2.97 11.48
N THR A 222 9.09 3.14 11.05
CA THR A 222 8.68 2.93 9.65
C THR A 222 8.52 4.26 8.94
N ILE A 223 8.94 4.31 7.69
CA ILE A 223 8.88 5.50 6.82
C ILE A 223 8.29 5.07 5.49
N GLU A 224 7.17 5.67 5.08
CA GLU A 224 6.43 5.28 3.90
C GLU A 224 5.87 6.49 3.15
N ASP A 225 5.67 6.39 1.83
CA ASP A 225 4.90 7.38 1.07
C ASP A 225 3.43 7.34 1.46
N ASN A 226 2.88 6.13 1.54
CA ASN A 226 1.56 5.82 2.08
C ASN A 226 1.73 4.73 3.14
N ALA A 227 1.26 4.96 4.36
CA ALA A 227 1.45 4.03 5.47
C ALA A 227 0.64 2.75 5.29
N GLU A 228 1.17 1.81 4.51
CA GLU A 228 0.61 0.49 4.20
C GLU A 228 1.05 -0.59 5.20
N LEU A 229 2.24 -0.44 5.79
CA LEU A 229 2.81 -1.43 6.70
C LEU A 229 2.02 -1.49 8.02
N ARG A 230 1.52 -2.67 8.32
CA ARG A 230 0.83 -2.95 9.60
C ARG A 230 1.69 -3.93 10.40
N ILE A 231 2.69 -3.39 11.08
CA ILE A 231 3.60 -4.14 11.94
C ILE A 231 2.92 -4.40 13.28
N ARG A 232 3.05 -5.62 13.78
CA ARG A 232 2.48 -6.07 15.06
C ARG A 232 3.58 -6.55 16.00
N GLY A 233 3.28 -6.54 17.29
CA GLY A 233 4.15 -7.12 18.31
C GLY A 233 5.38 -6.30 18.70
N ILE A 234 5.53 -5.07 18.20
CA ILE A 234 6.59 -4.13 18.58
C ILE A 234 5.97 -3.01 19.42
N ASP A 235 6.33 -2.93 20.69
CA ASP A 235 5.75 -1.95 21.62
C ASP A 235 6.25 -0.52 21.32
N ASN A 236 7.53 -0.39 20.92
CA ASN A 236 8.15 0.90 20.62
C ASN A 236 8.21 1.16 19.12
N LEU A 237 7.02 1.22 18.49
CA LEU A 237 6.84 1.48 17.06
C LEU A 237 6.49 2.95 16.79
N VAL A 238 7.27 3.59 15.91
CA VAL A 238 6.97 4.92 15.35
C VAL A 238 6.67 4.76 13.86
N ARG A 239 5.56 5.35 13.41
CA ARG A 239 5.15 5.32 12.00
C ARG A 239 5.19 6.73 11.43
N LEU A 240 5.97 6.93 10.38
CA LEU A 240 6.11 8.19 9.68
C LEU A 240 5.62 8.04 8.24
N GLU A 241 4.86 9.02 7.78
CA GLU A 241 4.32 9.07 6.43
C GLU A 241 4.72 10.38 5.75
N ALA A 242 5.17 10.28 4.49
CA ALA A 242 5.50 11.43 3.69
C ALA A 242 4.26 12.29 3.44
N LYS A 243 4.46 13.60 3.29
CA LYS A 243 3.39 14.56 3.06
C LYS A 243 3.66 15.34 1.79
N MET A 244 2.84 15.14 0.78
CA MET A 244 2.83 15.99 -0.40
C MET A 244 2.24 17.36 -0.08
N ALA A 245 2.81 18.43 -0.64
CA ALA A 245 2.18 19.74 -0.63
C ALA A 245 0.88 19.68 -1.45
N ASN A 246 -0.25 20.03 -0.84
CA ASN A 246 -1.57 19.97 -1.49
C ASN A 246 -2.39 21.26 -1.26
N MET A 247 -1.82 22.26 -0.64
CA MET A 247 -2.45 23.57 -0.43
C MET A 247 -1.42 24.66 -0.66
N GLU A 248 -1.85 25.84 -1.06
CA GLU A 248 -0.98 26.99 -1.19
C GLU A 248 -0.26 27.30 0.13
N GLY A 249 1.06 27.40 0.09
CA GLY A 249 1.91 27.58 1.28
C GLY A 249 2.20 26.30 2.10
N ALA A 250 1.64 25.13 1.72
CA ALA A 250 1.98 23.87 2.37
C ALA A 250 3.37 23.39 1.97
N VAL A 251 4.16 22.93 2.95
CA VAL A 251 5.48 22.35 2.73
C VAL A 251 5.35 20.83 2.61
N SER A 252 5.98 20.25 1.58
CA SER A 252 6.12 18.80 1.47
C SER A 252 7.12 18.27 2.50
N VAL A 253 6.87 17.07 3.02
CA VAL A 253 7.79 16.31 3.86
C VAL A 253 8.08 15.01 3.11
N THR A 254 9.30 14.87 2.63
CA THR A 254 9.72 13.75 1.79
C THR A 254 10.19 12.56 2.62
N ILE A 255 10.28 11.36 2.01
CA ILE A 255 10.96 10.19 2.61
C ILE A 255 12.36 10.55 3.11
N ARG A 256 13.10 11.33 2.33
CA ARG A 256 14.45 11.83 2.68
C ARG A 256 14.45 12.61 3.99
N ASP A 257 13.50 13.54 4.15
CA ASP A 257 13.38 14.34 5.38
C ASP A 257 13.04 13.47 6.59
N LEU A 258 12.18 12.47 6.37
CA LEU A 258 11.77 11.52 7.40
C LEU A 258 12.93 10.61 7.83
N ILE A 259 13.76 10.11 6.89
CA ILE A 259 14.96 9.33 7.23
C ILE A 259 15.91 10.17 8.10
N LYS A 260 16.20 11.42 7.68
CA LYS A 260 17.06 12.33 8.46
C LYS A 260 16.51 12.63 9.86
N SER A 261 15.19 12.73 9.99
CA SER A 261 14.53 12.92 11.28
C SER A 261 14.60 11.64 12.12
N ALA A 262 14.34 10.48 11.54
CA ALA A 262 14.35 9.18 12.20
C ALA A 262 15.71 8.87 12.84
N LEU A 263 16.82 9.19 12.17
CA LEU A 263 18.18 9.02 12.70
C LEU A 263 18.44 9.76 14.03
N ARG A 264 17.64 10.79 14.34
CA ARG A 264 17.69 11.54 15.61
C ARG A 264 16.72 11.03 16.66
N MET A 265 15.90 10.04 16.33
CA MET A 265 14.89 9.47 17.22
C MET A 265 15.37 8.24 17.97
N ARG A 266 16.66 7.91 17.90
CA ARG A 266 17.29 6.73 18.51
C ARG A 266 16.63 5.41 18.09
N PRO A 267 16.48 5.12 16.79
CA PRO A 267 15.94 3.85 16.33
C PRO A 267 16.98 2.72 16.51
N ASP A 268 16.49 1.52 16.81
CA ASP A 268 17.28 0.29 16.64
C ASP A 268 17.28 -0.14 15.19
N ARG A 269 16.12 0.00 14.51
CA ARG A 269 15.97 -0.27 13.07
C ARG A 269 15.06 0.75 12.41
N ILE A 270 15.30 0.96 11.13
CA ILE A 270 14.46 1.78 10.26
C ILE A 270 13.92 0.89 9.14
N ILE A 271 12.62 0.91 8.93
CA ILE A 271 12.00 0.30 7.76
C ILE A 271 11.57 1.40 6.81
N VAL A 272 12.17 1.44 5.62
CA VAL A 272 11.71 2.29 4.53
C VAL A 272 10.81 1.46 3.64
N GLY A 273 9.52 1.78 3.60
CA GLY A 273 8.51 1.00 2.89
C GLY A 273 8.87 0.74 1.42
N GLU A 274 9.35 1.78 0.73
CA GLU A 274 9.90 1.66 -0.63
C GLU A 274 10.89 2.80 -0.92
N VAL A 275 11.98 2.48 -1.60
CA VAL A 275 12.89 3.46 -2.19
C VAL A 275 12.67 3.54 -3.70
N ARG A 276 12.54 4.77 -4.23
CA ARG A 276 12.23 5.03 -5.64
C ARG A 276 13.14 6.05 -6.29
N GLY A 277 13.88 6.83 -5.49
CA GLY A 277 14.69 7.94 -5.95
C GLY A 277 15.88 8.24 -5.03
N GLY A 278 16.29 9.50 -4.98
CA GLY A 278 17.50 9.95 -4.28
C GLY A 278 17.57 9.67 -2.79
N GLU A 279 16.46 9.36 -2.13
CA GLU A 279 16.39 8.90 -0.74
C GLU A 279 17.13 7.57 -0.50
N ALA A 280 17.43 6.82 -1.56
CA ALA A 280 18.23 5.60 -1.49
C ALA A 280 19.60 5.85 -0.85
N MET A 281 20.21 7.02 -1.08
CA MET A 281 21.46 7.38 -0.44
C MET A 281 21.31 7.57 1.07
N ASP A 282 20.24 8.25 1.50
CA ASP A 282 19.98 8.48 2.93
C ASP A 282 19.67 7.16 3.65
N MET A 283 18.96 6.23 2.97
CA MET A 283 18.74 4.86 3.44
C MET A 283 20.09 4.12 3.59
N LEU A 284 20.95 4.12 2.58
CA LEU A 284 22.27 3.46 2.65
C LEU A 284 23.13 4.05 3.74
N GLN A 285 23.08 5.37 3.98
CA GLN A 285 23.76 6.00 5.11
C GLN A 285 23.23 5.47 6.44
N ALA A 286 21.92 5.32 6.61
CA ALA A 286 21.34 4.74 7.81
C ALA A 286 21.85 3.30 8.04
N LEU A 287 21.88 2.47 7.00
CA LEU A 287 22.40 1.09 7.07
C LEU A 287 23.89 1.05 7.47
N ASN A 288 24.68 2.02 7.00
CA ASN A 288 26.13 2.09 7.25
C ASN A 288 26.50 2.81 8.57
N THR A 289 25.55 3.40 9.31
CA THR A 289 25.81 4.24 10.49
C THR A 289 25.15 3.73 11.77
N GLY A 290 25.10 2.39 11.96
CA GLY A 290 24.69 1.78 13.23
C GLY A 290 23.22 1.36 13.31
N HIS A 291 22.47 1.41 12.20
CA HIS A 291 21.09 0.92 12.14
C HIS A 291 21.01 -0.40 11.35
N GLU A 292 21.91 -1.34 11.70
CA GLU A 292 21.95 -2.68 11.12
C GLU A 292 20.63 -3.42 11.30
N GLY A 293 20.28 -4.27 10.34
CA GLY A 293 19.02 -5.03 10.34
C GLY A 293 17.80 -4.22 9.88
N SER A 294 18.03 -3.03 9.35
CA SER A 294 16.97 -2.26 8.68
C SER A 294 16.52 -2.94 7.39
N LEU A 295 15.24 -2.75 7.04
CA LEU A 295 14.60 -3.39 5.89
C LEU A 295 14.05 -2.33 4.94
N SER A 296 14.08 -2.62 3.64
CA SER A 296 13.43 -1.76 2.65
C SER A 296 12.91 -2.55 1.47
N THR A 297 12.07 -1.93 0.63
CA THR A 297 11.71 -2.50 -0.67
C THR A 297 12.15 -1.61 -1.83
N ALA A 298 12.33 -2.22 -2.99
CA ALA A 298 12.59 -1.53 -4.24
C ALA A 298 11.95 -2.27 -5.41
N HIS A 299 11.61 -1.56 -6.49
CA HIS A 299 11.22 -2.21 -7.74
C HIS A 299 12.45 -2.76 -8.45
N ALA A 300 12.47 -4.08 -8.73
CA ALA A 300 13.52 -4.73 -9.50
C ALA A 300 13.01 -6.04 -10.10
N ASN A 301 13.66 -6.51 -11.18
CA ASN A 301 13.30 -7.74 -11.87
C ASN A 301 14.21 -8.94 -11.48
N SER A 302 15.26 -8.70 -10.72
CA SER A 302 16.17 -9.70 -10.15
C SER A 302 17.01 -9.09 -9.03
N ALA A 303 17.74 -9.91 -8.26
CA ALA A 303 18.69 -9.41 -7.26
C ALA A 303 19.79 -8.54 -7.89
N ARG A 304 20.32 -8.92 -9.05
CA ARG A 304 21.32 -8.13 -9.78
C ARG A 304 20.75 -6.81 -10.30
N ASP A 305 19.53 -6.82 -10.85
CA ASP A 305 18.85 -5.59 -11.31
C ASP A 305 18.59 -4.62 -10.15
N MET A 306 18.32 -5.15 -8.94
CA MET A 306 18.12 -4.35 -7.74
C MET A 306 19.35 -3.52 -7.38
N LEU A 307 20.56 -4.08 -7.53
CA LEU A 307 21.82 -3.33 -7.32
C LEU A 307 21.94 -2.18 -8.31
N SER A 308 21.74 -2.45 -9.59
CA SER A 308 21.80 -1.41 -10.65
C SER A 308 20.75 -0.32 -10.44
N ARG A 309 19.56 -0.68 -9.94
CA ARG A 309 18.52 0.31 -9.61
C ARG A 309 18.89 1.15 -8.38
N LEU A 310 19.47 0.54 -7.35
CA LEU A 310 19.99 1.28 -6.19
C LEU A 310 21.08 2.28 -6.62
N GLU A 311 22.02 1.86 -7.49
CA GLU A 311 23.02 2.76 -8.08
C GLU A 311 22.36 3.96 -8.76
N THR A 312 21.37 3.70 -9.64
CA THR A 312 20.64 4.74 -10.37
C THR A 312 19.89 5.67 -9.40
N MET A 313 19.19 5.13 -8.40
CA MET A 313 18.44 5.93 -7.43
C MET A 313 19.37 6.83 -6.61
N VAL A 314 20.55 6.34 -6.19
CA VAL A 314 21.54 7.17 -5.50
C VAL A 314 22.00 8.33 -6.38
N LEU A 315 22.28 8.08 -7.67
CA LEU A 315 22.67 9.12 -8.64
C LEU A 315 21.59 10.16 -8.90
N MET A 316 20.31 9.83 -8.69
CA MET A 316 19.21 10.82 -8.74
C MET A 316 19.28 11.84 -7.59
N GLY A 317 19.92 11.50 -6.48
CA GLY A 317 19.98 12.33 -5.29
C GLY A 317 21.31 13.02 -5.01
N VAL A 318 22.41 12.44 -5.52
CA VAL A 318 23.77 12.95 -5.27
C VAL A 318 24.69 12.62 -6.43
N ASP A 319 25.64 13.51 -6.70
CA ASP A 319 26.70 13.29 -7.69
C ASP A 319 27.92 12.65 -7.00
N LEU A 320 28.06 11.34 -7.13
CA LEU A 320 29.14 10.54 -6.55
C LEU A 320 29.72 9.59 -7.63
N PRO A 321 31.03 9.28 -7.56
CA PRO A 321 31.60 8.25 -8.40
C PRO A 321 30.87 6.90 -8.21
N LEU A 322 30.58 6.20 -9.30
CA LEU A 322 29.84 4.94 -9.27
C LEU A 322 30.51 3.89 -8.34
N GLU A 323 31.83 3.87 -8.31
CA GLU A 323 32.60 2.99 -7.44
C GLU A 323 32.33 3.29 -5.95
N ALA A 324 32.21 4.56 -5.57
CA ALA A 324 31.88 4.95 -4.20
C ALA A 324 30.45 4.51 -3.83
N ILE A 325 29.50 4.65 -4.76
CA ILE A 325 28.11 4.18 -4.59
C ILE A 325 28.08 2.66 -4.37
N ARG A 326 28.77 1.91 -5.23
CA ARG A 326 28.88 0.45 -5.13
C ARG A 326 29.46 -0.02 -3.80
N ARG A 327 30.49 0.67 -3.31
CA ARG A 327 31.06 0.41 -1.97
C ARG A 327 30.05 0.64 -0.86
N GLN A 328 29.26 1.73 -0.94
CA GLN A 328 28.20 2.01 0.04
C GLN A 328 27.10 0.96 0.04
N ILE A 329 26.69 0.50 -1.15
CA ILE A 329 25.70 -0.58 -1.27
C ILE A 329 26.25 -1.88 -0.70
N ALA A 330 27.47 -2.28 -1.10
CA ALA A 330 28.09 -3.52 -0.66
C ALA A 330 28.40 -3.57 0.85
N SER A 331 28.58 -2.39 1.49
CA SER A 331 28.78 -2.30 2.93
C SER A 331 27.49 -2.26 3.73
N GLY A 332 26.41 -1.66 3.18
CA GLY A 332 25.17 -1.43 3.91
C GLY A 332 24.11 -2.51 3.71
N VAL A 333 24.12 -3.21 2.59
CA VAL A 333 23.12 -4.25 2.26
C VAL A 333 23.77 -5.62 2.38
N ASP A 334 23.22 -6.48 3.23
CA ASP A 334 23.70 -7.85 3.41
C ASP A 334 22.97 -8.84 2.52
N ILE A 335 21.65 -8.70 2.38
CA ILE A 335 20.78 -9.67 1.70
C ILE A 335 19.83 -8.98 0.73
N LEU A 336 19.70 -9.54 -0.44
CA LEU A 336 18.71 -9.19 -1.45
C LEU A 336 17.67 -10.30 -1.54
N VAL A 337 16.39 -9.94 -1.47
CA VAL A 337 15.27 -10.87 -1.57
C VAL A 337 14.45 -10.50 -2.80
N HIS A 338 14.24 -11.43 -3.73
CA HIS A 338 13.48 -11.16 -4.94
C HIS A 338 12.18 -11.94 -4.99
N LEU A 339 11.08 -11.21 -5.15
CA LEU A 339 9.72 -11.72 -5.27
C LEU A 339 9.20 -11.59 -6.69
N GLY A 340 8.48 -12.60 -7.16
CA GLY A 340 7.84 -12.58 -8.47
C GLY A 340 6.37 -12.97 -8.43
N ARG A 341 5.64 -12.54 -9.47
CA ARG A 341 4.29 -13.00 -9.76
C ARG A 341 4.35 -14.04 -10.89
N MET A 342 3.88 -15.24 -10.60
CA MET A 342 3.88 -16.36 -11.54
C MET A 342 2.75 -16.23 -12.58
N ARG A 343 2.78 -17.07 -13.63
CA ARG A 343 1.75 -17.08 -14.68
C ARG A 343 0.34 -17.40 -14.15
N ASP A 344 0.26 -18.21 -13.11
CA ASP A 344 -0.98 -18.54 -12.38
C ASP A 344 -1.44 -17.44 -11.43
N LYS A 345 -0.77 -16.27 -11.47
CA LYS A 345 -0.96 -15.12 -10.59
C LYS A 345 -0.57 -15.33 -9.13
N SER A 346 -0.03 -16.49 -8.75
CA SER A 346 0.55 -16.70 -7.43
C SER A 346 1.80 -15.83 -7.24
N ARG A 347 2.09 -15.48 -5.99
CA ARG A 347 3.26 -14.69 -5.60
C ARG A 347 4.25 -15.63 -4.94
N LYS A 348 5.51 -15.60 -5.39
CA LYS A 348 6.55 -16.52 -4.94
C LYS A 348 7.83 -15.76 -4.60
N LEU A 349 8.53 -16.25 -3.58
CA LEU A 349 9.93 -15.92 -3.38
C LEU A 349 10.73 -16.64 -4.47
N LEU A 350 11.45 -15.88 -5.27
CA LEU A 350 12.22 -16.38 -6.41
C LEU A 350 13.70 -16.52 -6.10
N GLU A 351 14.25 -15.64 -5.26
CA GLU A 351 15.67 -15.63 -4.97
C GLU A 351 15.95 -14.97 -3.60
N VAL A 352 16.90 -15.56 -2.87
CA VAL A 352 17.59 -14.94 -1.73
C VAL A 352 19.06 -14.92 -2.04
N THR A 353 19.68 -13.75 -2.05
CA THR A 353 21.06 -13.54 -2.49
C THR A 353 21.84 -12.75 -1.46
N GLU A 354 22.99 -13.25 -1.08
CA GLU A 354 23.98 -12.57 -0.22
C GLU A 354 24.79 -11.56 -1.03
N VAL A 355 25.03 -10.39 -0.46
CA VAL A 355 26.00 -9.39 -0.93
C VAL A 355 27.34 -9.70 -0.29
N CYS A 356 28.31 -10.18 -1.07
CA CYS A 356 29.59 -10.68 -0.58
C CYS A 356 30.70 -9.63 -0.57
N GLY A 357 30.37 -8.34 -0.80
CA GLY A 357 31.33 -7.25 -0.79
C GLY A 357 31.59 -6.64 -2.17
N PHE A 358 32.63 -5.83 -2.27
CA PHE A 358 33.01 -5.09 -3.46
C PHE A 358 34.43 -5.48 -3.91
N GLU A 359 34.55 -6.00 -5.13
CA GLU A 359 35.83 -6.43 -5.71
C GLU A 359 35.89 -6.08 -7.21
N ASN A 360 37.06 -5.67 -7.69
CA ASN A 360 37.32 -5.38 -9.10
C ASN A 360 36.32 -4.42 -9.75
N GLY A 361 35.83 -3.42 -9.00
CA GLY A 361 34.87 -2.45 -9.53
C GLY A 361 33.41 -2.91 -9.49
N GLU A 362 33.11 -4.13 -9.02
CA GLU A 362 31.76 -4.69 -8.98
C GLU A 362 31.35 -5.22 -7.61
N ILE A 363 30.04 -5.20 -7.34
CA ILE A 363 29.42 -5.82 -6.16
C ILE A 363 29.34 -7.34 -6.40
N ARG A 364 29.98 -8.11 -5.53
CA ARG A 364 29.92 -9.58 -5.54
C ARG A 364 28.63 -10.03 -4.85
N ILE A 365 27.92 -10.95 -5.48
CA ILE A 365 26.69 -11.53 -4.94
C ILE A 365 26.73 -13.06 -5.04
N ARG A 366 26.04 -13.73 -4.10
CA ARG A 366 25.97 -15.19 -4.02
C ARG A 366 24.52 -15.63 -3.77
N PRO A 367 23.87 -16.29 -4.74
CA PRO A 367 22.55 -16.85 -4.53
C PRO A 367 22.57 -17.94 -3.46
N LEU A 368 21.73 -17.80 -2.42
CA LEU A 368 21.56 -18.76 -1.32
C LEU A 368 20.35 -19.66 -1.57
N TYR A 369 19.25 -19.09 -2.09
CA TYR A 369 18.05 -19.80 -2.50
C TYR A 369 17.63 -19.29 -3.88
N GLN A 370 17.20 -20.20 -4.76
CA GLN A 370 16.70 -19.86 -6.09
C GLN A 370 15.48 -20.72 -6.44
N TRP A 371 14.51 -20.09 -7.09
CA TRP A 371 13.38 -20.81 -7.66
C TRP A 371 13.80 -21.57 -8.91
N GLN A 372 13.53 -22.87 -8.91
CA GLN A 372 13.77 -23.75 -10.07
C GLN A 372 12.45 -24.34 -10.56
N GLU A 373 12.23 -24.29 -11.86
CA GLU A 373 11.02 -24.85 -12.45
C GLU A 373 10.92 -26.35 -12.14
N GLY A 374 9.74 -26.80 -11.69
CA GLY A 374 9.50 -28.18 -11.30
C GLY A 374 10.02 -28.57 -9.91
N LYS A 375 10.92 -27.80 -9.29
CA LYS A 375 11.45 -28.09 -7.94
C LYS A 375 11.01 -27.08 -6.88
N GLY A 376 10.58 -25.88 -7.30
CA GLY A 376 10.26 -24.79 -6.38
C GLY A 376 11.50 -24.04 -5.90
N LEU A 377 11.42 -23.45 -4.71
CA LEU A 377 12.53 -22.74 -4.08
C LEU A 377 13.52 -23.75 -3.48
N VAL A 378 14.75 -23.74 -3.95
CA VAL A 378 15.82 -24.65 -3.51
C VAL A 378 17.00 -23.89 -2.95
N LYS A 379 17.63 -24.42 -1.93
CA LYS A 379 18.89 -23.92 -1.38
C LYS A 379 20.03 -24.20 -2.36
N THR A 380 20.79 -23.17 -2.72
CA THR A 380 21.91 -23.27 -3.70
C THR A 380 23.27 -23.12 -3.07
N ALA A 381 23.36 -22.39 -1.94
CA ALA A 381 24.62 -22.18 -1.22
C ALA A 381 24.36 -21.92 0.27
N SER A 382 25.42 -22.02 1.08
CA SER A 382 25.42 -21.55 2.46
C SER A 382 25.84 -20.08 2.53
N LEU A 383 25.37 -19.38 3.56
CA LEU A 383 25.79 -18.01 3.86
C LEU A 383 27.31 -17.96 4.08
N LEU A 384 27.97 -16.94 3.55
CA LEU A 384 29.42 -16.75 3.66
C LEU A 384 29.76 -15.90 4.88
N HIS A 385 29.09 -14.76 5.06
CA HIS A 385 29.34 -13.83 6.17
C HIS A 385 28.44 -14.18 7.35
N VAL A 386 28.95 -14.97 8.29
CA VAL A 386 28.19 -15.47 9.46
C VAL A 386 28.44 -14.67 10.74
N GLU A 387 29.27 -13.64 10.70
CA GLU A 387 29.75 -12.90 11.87
C GLU A 387 28.59 -12.22 12.65
N LYS A 388 27.52 -11.82 11.95
CA LYS A 388 26.32 -11.24 12.61
C LYS A 388 25.54 -12.30 13.36
N LEU A 389 25.45 -13.53 12.84
CA LEU A 389 24.84 -14.67 13.52
C LEU A 389 25.63 -15.06 14.75
N GLU A 390 26.97 -15.16 14.63
CA GLU A 390 27.85 -15.49 15.74
C GLU A 390 27.74 -14.47 16.86
N ARG A 391 27.75 -13.16 16.53
CA ARG A 391 27.54 -12.08 17.51
C ARG A 391 26.17 -12.16 18.20
N ALA A 392 25.15 -12.61 17.49
CA ALA A 392 23.81 -12.78 18.02
C ALA A 392 23.63 -14.11 18.78
N GLY A 393 24.62 -15.02 18.78
CA GLY A 393 24.51 -16.35 19.37
C GLY A 393 23.49 -17.25 18.67
N ILE A 394 23.30 -17.07 17.37
CA ILE A 394 22.30 -17.80 16.56
C ILE A 394 23.07 -18.78 15.64
N GLU A 395 22.72 -20.05 15.70
CA GLU A 395 23.22 -21.09 14.81
C GLU A 395 22.29 -21.23 13.57
N LEU A 396 22.89 -21.46 12.38
CA LEU A 396 22.15 -21.69 11.12
C LEU A 396 21.51 -23.08 11.04
#